data_32717f2ffbc49b21f86b1a354c4f97ae
#
_entry.id   32717f2ffbc49b21f86b1a354c4f97ae
#
_cell.length_a   1.000
_cell.length_b   1.000
_cell.length_c   1.000
_cell.angle_alpha   90.00
_cell.angle_beta   90.00
_cell.angle_gamma   90.00
#
_symmetry.space_group_name_H-M   'P 1'
#
loop_
_entity.id
_entity.type
_entity.pdbx_description
1 polymer ?
#
loop_
_entity_poly.entity_id
_entity_poly.type
_entity_poly.pdbx_seq_one_letter_code
_entity_poly.pdbx_strand_id
1 'polypeptide(L)'
;MAPLEARSDIRTRVIPATVAEVFAAMSDPVRVALWWGPAGFTNTVHEFDFRPGGRWLLTMHGPDGKDFPNESRFAHIVSGRTLEIEHLSGHHFVLSLDLEDQGTQTLVHWRQTFDTVEHYAGLA
;
A
#
# COMPACT_ATOMS: atom_id res chain seq x y z
N MET A 1 17.22 -7.43 -16.90
CA MET A 1 16.26 -6.83 -15.96
C MET A 1 16.71 -5.40 -15.65
N ALA A 2 15.78 -4.46 -15.58
CA ALA A 2 16.08 -3.07 -15.25
C ALA A 2 16.57 -2.93 -13.80
N PRO A 3 17.45 -1.97 -13.51
CA PRO A 3 17.86 -1.68 -12.15
C PRO A 3 16.67 -1.34 -11.26
N LEU A 4 16.79 -1.63 -9.97
CA LEU A 4 15.71 -1.38 -9.00
C LEU A 4 15.26 0.08 -9.01
N GLU A 5 16.18 1.03 -9.05
CA GLU A 5 15.89 2.47 -9.07
C GLU A 5 15.06 2.88 -10.28
N ALA A 6 15.30 2.24 -11.45
CA ALA A 6 14.61 2.57 -12.68
C ALA A 6 13.16 2.09 -12.71
N ARG A 7 12.78 1.17 -11.82
CA ARG A 7 11.43 0.60 -11.74
C ARG A 7 10.78 0.76 -10.37
N SER A 8 11.28 1.72 -9.59
CA SER A 8 10.72 2.03 -8.28
C SER A 8 10.26 3.48 -8.22
N ASP A 9 9.13 3.70 -7.55
CA ASP A 9 8.64 5.02 -7.19
C ASP A 9 8.85 5.16 -5.68
N ILE A 10 9.63 6.17 -5.28
CA ILE A 10 10.02 6.38 -3.89
C ILE A 10 9.52 7.75 -3.45
N ARG A 11 8.81 7.78 -2.32
CA ARG A 11 8.27 9.01 -1.75
C ARG A 11 8.42 8.99 -0.25
N THR A 12 8.45 10.19 0.34
CA THR A 12 8.37 10.35 1.79
C THR A 12 7.26 11.31 2.14
N ARG A 13 6.65 11.11 3.30
CA ARG A 13 5.58 11.97 3.77
C ARG A 13 5.59 12.02 5.29
N VAL A 14 5.48 13.22 5.86
CA VAL A 14 5.29 13.40 7.30
C VAL A 14 3.79 13.37 7.59
N ILE A 15 3.40 12.52 8.54
CA ILE A 15 2.02 12.41 9.01
C ILE A 15 1.98 12.91 10.46
N PRO A 16 1.06 13.82 10.81
CA PRO A 16 0.96 14.36 12.18
C PRO A 16 0.24 13.39 13.12
N ALA A 17 0.79 12.20 13.27
CA ALA A 17 0.28 11.14 14.12
C ALA A 17 1.43 10.26 14.55
N THR A 18 1.30 9.60 15.71
CA THR A 18 2.34 8.71 16.22
C THR A 18 2.46 7.46 15.34
N VAL A 19 3.62 6.78 15.42
CA VAL A 19 3.83 5.51 14.70
C VAL A 19 2.73 4.51 15.03
N ALA A 20 2.33 4.42 16.30
CA ALA A 20 1.26 3.51 16.73
C ALA A 20 -0.07 3.84 16.04
N GLU A 21 -0.41 5.11 15.93
CA GLU A 21 -1.64 5.56 15.28
C GLU A 21 -1.61 5.30 13.76
N VAL A 22 -0.47 5.58 13.12
CA VAL A 22 -0.30 5.33 11.69
C VAL A 22 -0.40 3.85 11.38
N PHE A 23 0.31 3.03 12.16
CA PHE A 23 0.29 1.58 11.95
C PHE A 23 -1.10 0.99 12.21
N ALA A 24 -1.83 1.50 13.21
CA ALA A 24 -3.21 1.09 13.47
C ALA A 24 -4.11 1.37 12.27
N ALA A 25 -3.94 2.52 11.61
CA ALA A 25 -4.70 2.86 10.41
C ALA A 25 -4.37 1.95 9.22
N MET A 26 -3.14 1.41 9.17
CA MET A 26 -2.70 0.49 8.12
C MET A 26 -3.15 -0.94 8.36
N SER A 27 -3.41 -1.31 9.62
CA SER A 27 -3.73 -2.69 10.02
C SER A 27 -5.22 -2.93 10.27
N ASP A 28 -6.06 -1.92 10.14
CA ASP A 28 -7.49 -2.00 10.35
C ASP A 28 -8.22 -1.92 8.99
N PRO A 29 -8.94 -2.98 8.57
CA PRO A 29 -9.59 -2.99 7.27
C PRO A 29 -10.64 -1.87 7.10
N VAL A 30 -11.31 -1.46 8.17
CA VAL A 30 -12.28 -0.36 8.12
C VAL A 30 -11.57 0.95 7.81
N ARG A 31 -10.43 1.21 8.47
CA ARG A 31 -9.65 2.43 8.25
C ARG A 31 -8.96 2.43 6.89
N VAL A 32 -8.35 1.29 6.50
CA VAL A 32 -7.70 1.14 5.19
C VAL A 32 -8.68 1.44 4.06
N ALA A 33 -9.92 0.98 4.17
CA ALA A 33 -10.94 1.23 3.16
C ALA A 33 -11.23 2.73 2.95
N LEU A 34 -10.93 3.57 3.94
CA LEU A 34 -11.20 5.00 3.86
C LEU A 34 -10.11 5.78 3.12
N TRP A 35 -8.85 5.30 3.13
CA TRP A 35 -7.73 6.06 2.57
C TRP A 35 -7.01 5.37 1.42
N TRP A 36 -7.30 4.10 1.14
CA TRP A 36 -6.61 3.35 0.10
C TRP A 36 -7.03 3.81 -1.30
N GLY A 37 -6.05 3.91 -2.20
CA GLY A 37 -6.26 4.25 -3.59
C GLY A 37 -6.25 5.75 -3.88
N PRO A 38 -6.41 6.11 -5.16
CA PRO A 38 -6.42 7.51 -5.59
C PRO A 38 -7.63 8.27 -5.05
N ALA A 39 -7.54 9.61 -5.08
CA ALA A 39 -8.64 10.47 -4.68
C ALA A 39 -9.90 10.17 -5.51
N GLY A 40 -11.05 10.15 -4.87
CA GLY A 40 -12.32 9.85 -5.51
C GLY A 40 -12.67 8.37 -5.54
N PHE A 41 -11.75 7.49 -5.14
CA PHE A 41 -12.03 6.06 -5.02
C PHE A 41 -12.57 5.72 -3.64
N THR A 42 -13.46 4.72 -3.61
CA THR A 42 -13.89 4.06 -2.37
C THR A 42 -13.54 2.58 -2.47
N ASN A 43 -13.61 1.87 -1.36
CA ASN A 43 -13.17 0.48 -1.30
C ASN A 43 -14.16 -0.37 -0.53
N THR A 44 -14.40 -1.61 -1.03
CA THR A 44 -15.08 -2.66 -0.28
C THR A 44 -14.06 -3.76 0.00
N VAL A 45 -13.78 -4.02 1.27
CA VAL A 45 -12.83 -5.06 1.68
C VAL A 45 -13.59 -6.36 1.86
N HIS A 46 -13.18 -7.41 1.14
CA HIS A 46 -13.80 -8.74 1.21
C HIS A 46 -13.05 -9.66 2.15
N GLU A 47 -11.72 -9.56 2.19
CA GLU A 47 -10.87 -10.35 3.06
C GLU A 47 -9.65 -9.50 3.46
N PHE A 48 -9.28 -9.56 4.73
CA PHE A 48 -8.14 -8.81 5.25
C PHE A 48 -7.47 -9.65 6.33
N ASP A 49 -6.60 -10.56 5.90
CA ASP A 49 -5.86 -11.44 6.81
C ASP A 49 -4.51 -10.81 7.10
N PHE A 50 -4.46 -9.95 8.12
CA PHE A 50 -3.29 -9.12 8.43
C PHE A 50 -2.22 -9.91 9.18
N ARG A 51 -1.50 -10.73 8.41
CA ARG A 51 -0.34 -11.51 8.88
C ARG A 51 0.59 -11.78 7.70
N PRO A 52 1.86 -12.08 7.92
CA PRO A 52 2.77 -12.44 6.82
C PRO A 52 2.20 -13.61 6.01
N GLY A 53 2.09 -13.42 4.69
CA GLY A 53 1.48 -14.39 3.79
C GLY A 53 -0.04 -14.33 3.72
N GLY A 54 -0.69 -13.49 4.54
CA GLY A 54 -2.14 -13.35 4.54
C GLY A 54 -2.65 -12.64 3.30
N ARG A 55 -3.91 -12.90 2.95
CA ARG A 55 -4.55 -12.37 1.73
C ARG A 55 -5.33 -11.10 2.05
N TRP A 56 -5.30 -10.18 1.10
CA TRP A 56 -6.12 -8.97 1.13
C TRP A 56 -6.89 -8.87 -0.18
N LEU A 57 -8.21 -9.07 -0.10
CA LEU A 57 -9.11 -8.96 -1.23
C LEU A 57 -9.98 -7.73 -1.06
N LEU A 58 -10.03 -6.89 -2.07
CA LEU A 58 -10.87 -5.71 -2.06
C LEU A 58 -11.38 -5.40 -3.47
N THR A 59 -12.47 -4.64 -3.53
CA THR A 59 -12.93 -4.03 -4.77
C THR A 59 -12.79 -2.52 -4.63
N MET A 60 -12.06 -1.91 -5.54
CA MET A 60 -11.92 -0.46 -5.61
C MET A 60 -13.03 0.09 -6.50
N HIS A 61 -13.77 1.08 -6.01
CA HIS A 61 -14.86 1.72 -6.73
C HIS A 61 -14.40 3.08 -7.24
N GLY A 62 -14.29 3.23 -8.55
CA GLY A 62 -13.90 4.48 -9.17
C GLY A 62 -15.00 5.53 -9.15
N PRO A 63 -14.66 6.82 -9.30
CA PRO A 63 -15.64 7.90 -9.31
C PRO A 63 -16.58 7.85 -10.52
N ASP A 64 -16.22 7.10 -11.57
CA ASP A 64 -17.02 6.88 -12.76
C ASP A 64 -17.98 5.67 -12.64
N GLY A 65 -18.02 5.03 -11.47
CA GLY A 65 -18.87 3.87 -11.22
C GLY A 65 -18.26 2.53 -11.63
N LYS A 66 -17.02 2.50 -12.09
CA LYS A 66 -16.34 1.26 -12.46
C LYS A 66 -15.75 0.59 -11.22
N ASP A 67 -15.81 -0.72 -11.18
CA ASP A 67 -15.27 -1.54 -10.11
C ASP A 67 -13.99 -2.23 -10.56
N PHE A 68 -12.98 -2.23 -9.68
CA PHE A 68 -11.69 -2.85 -9.94
C PHE A 68 -11.38 -3.87 -8.83
N PRO A 69 -11.62 -5.16 -9.07
CA PRO A 69 -11.25 -6.19 -8.10
C PRO A 69 -9.73 -6.24 -7.94
N ASN A 70 -9.26 -6.31 -6.71
CA ASN A 70 -7.83 -6.35 -6.40
C ASN A 70 -7.54 -7.48 -5.43
N GLU A 71 -6.44 -8.17 -5.68
CA GLU A 71 -5.90 -9.18 -4.78
C GLU A 71 -4.46 -8.83 -4.45
N SER A 72 -4.14 -8.82 -3.16
CA SER A 72 -2.80 -8.57 -2.65
C SER A 72 -2.49 -9.55 -1.54
N ARG A 73 -1.22 -9.61 -1.16
CA ARG A 73 -0.72 -10.44 -0.08
C ARG A 73 0.17 -9.58 0.81
N PHE A 74 0.06 -9.77 2.11
CA PHE A 74 0.97 -9.13 3.05
C PHE A 74 2.28 -9.90 3.04
N ALA A 75 3.29 -9.38 2.33
CA ALA A 75 4.57 -10.07 2.15
C ALA A 75 5.43 -9.98 3.39
N HIS A 76 5.38 -8.85 4.11
CA HIS A 76 6.21 -8.62 5.29
C HIS A 76 5.51 -7.65 6.22
N ILE A 77 5.52 -7.96 7.52
CA ILE A 77 4.93 -7.11 8.55
C ILE A 77 5.87 -7.08 9.75
N VAL A 78 6.33 -5.89 10.12
CA VAL A 78 7.01 -5.64 11.38
C VAL A 78 6.15 -4.67 12.16
N SER A 79 5.58 -5.12 13.25
CA SER A 79 4.60 -4.35 14.03
C SER A 79 5.13 -2.96 14.39
N GLY A 80 4.33 -1.94 14.06
CA GLY A 80 4.67 -0.55 14.34
C GLY A 80 5.81 0.03 13.49
N ARG A 81 6.28 -0.66 12.47
CA ARG A 81 7.45 -0.23 11.72
C ARG A 81 7.38 -0.41 10.21
N THR A 82 7.06 -1.62 9.75
CA THR A 82 7.15 -1.95 8.33
C THR A 82 5.94 -2.74 7.88
N LEU A 83 5.42 -2.36 6.71
CA LEU A 83 4.40 -3.13 6.00
C LEU A 83 4.81 -3.26 4.55
N GLU A 84 4.84 -4.49 4.05
CA GLU A 84 5.14 -4.77 2.66
C GLU A 84 3.98 -5.54 2.04
N ILE A 85 3.41 -4.99 0.96
CA ILE A 85 2.24 -5.54 0.27
C ILE A 85 2.64 -5.91 -1.14
N GLU A 86 2.39 -7.16 -1.52
CA GLU A 86 2.58 -7.63 -2.89
C GLU A 86 1.24 -7.61 -3.61
N HIS A 87 1.14 -6.81 -4.66
CA HIS A 87 -0.04 -6.74 -5.49
C HIS A 87 0.00 -7.86 -6.53
N LEU A 88 -1.03 -8.70 -6.55
CA LEU A 88 -1.04 -9.93 -7.36
C LEU A 88 -1.90 -9.83 -8.61
N SER A 89 -2.99 -9.07 -8.56
CA SER A 89 -3.91 -8.94 -9.70
C SER A 89 -3.51 -7.77 -10.60
N GLY A 90 -3.64 -7.93 -11.92
CA GLY A 90 -3.25 -6.89 -12.86
C GLY A 90 -1.73 -6.73 -12.91
N HIS A 91 -1.24 -5.50 -12.80
CA HIS A 91 0.20 -5.23 -12.76
C HIS A 91 0.78 -5.66 -11.41
N HIS A 92 1.79 -6.51 -11.46
CA HIS A 92 2.49 -6.94 -10.25
C HIS A 92 3.41 -5.82 -9.75
N PHE A 93 3.31 -5.52 -8.46
CA PHE A 93 4.25 -4.62 -7.78
C PHE A 93 4.33 -4.96 -6.31
N VAL A 94 5.37 -4.46 -5.66
CA VAL A 94 5.54 -4.56 -4.21
C VAL A 94 5.55 -3.14 -3.64
N LEU A 95 4.65 -2.89 -2.70
CA LEU A 95 4.59 -1.63 -1.97
C LEU A 95 5.20 -1.83 -0.59
N SER A 96 6.24 -1.08 -0.28
CA SER A 96 6.89 -1.10 1.03
C SER A 96 6.64 0.21 1.74
N LEU A 97 6.14 0.13 2.97
CA LEU A 97 5.91 1.26 3.85
C LEU A 97 6.76 1.08 5.10
N ASP A 98 7.73 1.98 5.29
CA ASP A 98 8.56 2.00 6.49
C ASP A 98 8.24 3.26 7.29
N LEU A 99 7.99 3.08 8.59
CA LEU A 99 7.61 4.15 9.48
C LEU A 99 8.80 4.56 10.33
N GLU A 100 9.16 5.85 10.27
CA GLU A 100 10.20 6.41 11.11
C GLU A 100 9.55 7.24 12.20
N ASP A 101 9.82 6.88 13.45
CA ASP A 101 9.28 7.54 14.63
C ASP A 101 9.93 8.92 14.82
N GLN A 102 9.12 9.97 14.82
CA GLN A 102 9.54 11.34 15.06
C GLN A 102 8.80 11.94 16.27
N GLY A 103 8.44 11.10 17.25
CA GLY A 103 7.72 11.54 18.45
C GLY A 103 6.22 11.67 18.20
N THR A 104 5.73 12.90 18.04
CA THR A 104 4.31 13.18 17.81
C THR A 104 3.92 13.06 16.34
N GLN A 105 4.87 12.81 15.47
CA GLN A 105 4.64 12.63 14.03
C GLN A 105 5.44 11.46 13.51
N THR A 106 5.10 11.01 12.30
CA THR A 106 5.74 9.87 11.64
C THR A 106 6.20 10.26 10.25
N LEU A 107 7.44 9.93 9.93
CA LEU A 107 7.92 10.01 8.54
C LEU A 107 7.67 8.66 7.88
N VAL A 108 6.84 8.65 6.84
CA VAL A 108 6.54 7.44 6.08
C VAL A 108 7.46 7.39 4.86
N HIS A 109 8.22 6.32 4.75
CA HIS A 109 9.02 6.01 3.57
C HIS A 109 8.22 5.05 2.71
N TRP A 110 7.82 5.50 1.54
CA TRP A 110 6.96 4.77 0.62
C TRP A 110 7.77 4.39 -0.61
N ARG A 111 7.77 3.08 -0.94
CA ARG A 111 8.42 2.58 -2.15
C ARG A 111 7.48 1.61 -2.85
N GLN A 112 7.21 1.87 -4.11
CA GLN A 112 6.46 0.96 -4.97
C GLN A 112 7.40 0.47 -6.07
N THR A 113 7.66 -0.83 -6.10
CA THR A 113 8.60 -1.46 -7.03
C THR A 113 7.82 -2.31 -8.03
N PHE A 114 8.00 -2.03 -9.31
CA PHE A 114 7.35 -2.73 -10.42
C PHE A 114 8.28 -3.77 -11.01
N ASP A 115 7.73 -4.76 -11.70
CA ASP A 115 8.52 -5.83 -12.31
C ASP A 115 9.40 -5.29 -13.44
N THR A 116 8.90 -4.31 -14.20
CA THR A 116 9.62 -3.73 -15.33
C THR A 116 9.47 -2.22 -15.36
N VAL A 117 10.37 -1.55 -16.07
CA VAL A 117 10.30 -0.11 -16.34
C VAL A 117 9.03 0.21 -17.14
N GLU A 118 8.63 -0.68 -18.03
CA GLU A 118 7.43 -0.49 -18.86
C GLU A 118 6.16 -0.43 -18.01
N HIS A 119 6.03 -1.31 -17.01
CA HIS A 119 4.91 -1.26 -16.09
C HIS A 119 4.90 0.04 -15.30
N TYR A 120 6.05 0.46 -14.81
CA TYR A 120 6.19 1.73 -14.09
C TYR A 120 5.76 2.91 -14.97
N ALA A 121 6.29 2.98 -16.20
CA ALA A 121 5.98 4.07 -17.12
C ALA A 121 4.50 4.09 -17.50
N GLY A 122 3.87 2.93 -17.64
CA GLY A 122 2.45 2.82 -17.96
C GLY A 122 1.53 3.27 -16.83
N LEU A 123 2.03 3.29 -15.59
CA LEU A 123 1.27 3.68 -14.42
C LEU A 123 1.56 5.11 -13.95
N ALA A 124 2.62 5.69 -14.46
CA ALA A 124 3.07 7.03 -14.05
C ALA A 124 2.15 8.15 -14.53
#